data_809acf1330c9c8c9e6229c159b5e41e5
#
_entry.id   809acf1330c9c8c9e6229c159b5e41e5
#
_cell.length_a   1.000
_cell.length_b   1.000
_cell.length_c   1.000
_cell.angle_alpha   90.00
_cell.angle_beta   90.00
_cell.angle_gamma   90.00
#
_symmetry.space_group_name_H-M   'P 1'
#
loop_
_entity.id
_entity.type
_entity.pdbx_description
1 polymer ?
#
loop_
_entity_poly.entity_id
_entity_poly.type
_entity_poly.pdbx_seq_one_letter_code
_entity_poly.pdbx_strand_id
1 'polypeptide(L)'
;MNAGIFSLVLAYVLSQFYRAFLAVMTPELEADIGATPVDLAAASGIWFLVFALMQIPVGELLDRIGPRLTSSVLFALGGAGGTAVFAMASAPWHVLLAMGMIGFGCAPILMASYYIFARSYAPAVFATLAGVTLGIGNLGNIGSSLPMTIAVETFGWRGTMWALAAASLVIAIFAFIFV
;
A
#
# COMPACT_ATOMS: atom_id res chain seq x y z
N MET A 1 10.12 5.69 -19.45
CA MET A 1 8.99 5.40 -18.52
C MET A 1 8.44 6.76 -18.10
N ASN A 2 7.17 7.05 -18.36
CA ASN A 2 6.58 8.34 -18.01
C ASN A 2 6.53 8.47 -16.48
N ALA A 3 6.63 9.71 -15.96
CA ALA A 3 6.62 9.98 -14.51
C ALA A 3 5.40 9.38 -13.80
N GLY A 4 4.24 9.34 -14.47
CA GLY A 4 3.02 8.70 -13.95
C GLY A 4 3.16 7.20 -13.73
N ILE A 5 3.75 6.47 -14.68
CA ILE A 5 4.02 5.04 -14.52
C ILE A 5 5.00 4.81 -13.37
N PHE A 6 6.03 5.64 -13.27
CA PHE A 6 7.00 5.56 -12.18
C PHE A 6 6.35 5.75 -10.81
N SER A 7 5.45 6.73 -10.65
CA SER A 7 4.72 6.95 -9.39
C SER A 7 3.83 5.77 -9.01
N LEU A 8 3.15 5.14 -9.98
CA LEU A 8 2.35 3.94 -9.75
C LEU A 8 3.21 2.72 -9.39
N VAL A 9 4.39 2.57 -9.99
CA VAL A 9 5.33 1.50 -9.62
C VAL A 9 5.82 1.69 -8.17
N LEU A 10 6.16 2.92 -7.76
CA LEU A 10 6.52 3.21 -6.36
C LEU A 10 5.35 2.94 -5.40
N ALA A 11 4.12 3.34 -5.77
CA ALA A 11 2.94 3.01 -4.99
C ALA A 11 2.73 1.49 -4.88
N TYR A 12 3.04 0.74 -5.93
CA TYR A 12 2.95 -0.71 -5.93
C TYR A 12 4.02 -1.36 -5.04
N VAL A 13 5.24 -0.82 -5.01
CA VAL A 13 6.28 -1.23 -4.05
C VAL A 13 5.77 -1.07 -2.60
N LEU A 14 5.16 0.07 -2.27
CA LEU A 14 4.56 0.26 -0.93
C LEU A 14 3.37 -0.67 -0.69
N SER A 15 2.54 -0.94 -1.70
CA SER A 15 1.44 -1.91 -1.58
C SER A 15 1.95 -3.31 -1.23
N GLN A 16 3.04 -3.74 -1.85
CA GLN A 16 3.69 -5.02 -1.54
C GLN A 16 4.34 -5.02 -0.15
N PHE A 17 4.94 -3.91 0.25
CA PHE A 17 5.47 -3.70 1.60
C PHE A 17 4.35 -3.86 2.65
N TYR A 18 3.20 -3.22 2.46
CA TYR A 18 2.06 -3.26 3.38
C TYR A 18 1.37 -4.63 3.50
N ARG A 19 1.70 -5.59 2.67
CA ARG A 19 1.24 -6.97 2.82
C ARG A 19 2.00 -7.76 3.87
N ALA A 20 3.26 -7.42 4.13
CA ALA A 20 4.18 -8.28 4.86
C ALA A 20 4.78 -7.64 6.12
N PHE A 21 4.78 -6.29 6.25
CA PHE A 21 5.47 -5.58 7.33
C PHE A 21 4.92 -5.90 8.73
N LEU A 22 3.65 -6.30 8.84
CA LEU A 22 3.00 -6.51 10.14
C LEU A 22 3.67 -7.62 10.95
N ALA A 23 4.23 -8.63 10.28
CA ALA A 23 4.94 -9.72 10.94
C ALA A 23 6.19 -9.24 11.71
N VAL A 24 6.90 -8.25 11.17
CA VAL A 24 8.07 -7.63 11.82
C VAL A 24 7.66 -6.76 13.02
N MET A 25 6.46 -6.21 12.98
CA MET A 25 5.92 -5.32 14.03
C MET A 25 5.35 -6.07 15.25
N THR A 26 5.25 -7.39 15.17
CA THR A 26 4.57 -8.20 16.20
C THR A 26 5.12 -7.94 17.61
N PRO A 27 6.45 -8.01 17.89
CA PRO A 27 6.97 -7.83 19.23
C PRO A 27 6.66 -6.45 19.83
N GLU A 28 6.78 -5.40 19.02
CA GLU A 28 6.53 -4.01 19.45
C GLU A 28 5.06 -3.77 19.74
N LEU A 29 4.16 -4.31 18.92
CA LEU A 29 2.70 -4.16 19.12
C LEU A 29 2.20 -4.98 20.30
N GLU A 30 2.76 -6.16 20.54
CA GLU A 30 2.48 -6.95 21.75
C GLU A 30 2.92 -6.18 23.01
N ALA A 31 4.14 -5.63 23.01
CA ALA A 31 4.70 -4.93 24.16
C ALA A 31 3.99 -3.59 24.46
N ASP A 32 3.63 -2.83 23.45
CA ASP A 32 3.17 -1.43 23.60
C ASP A 32 1.65 -1.29 23.70
N ILE A 33 0.89 -2.08 22.94
CA ILE A 33 -0.57 -1.98 22.88
C ILE A 33 -1.30 -3.29 23.25
N GLY A 34 -0.55 -4.32 23.65
CA GLY A 34 -1.12 -5.61 24.07
C GLY A 34 -1.78 -6.40 22.92
N ALA A 35 -1.35 -6.16 21.67
CA ALA A 35 -1.90 -6.88 20.52
C ALA A 35 -1.48 -8.35 20.55
N THR A 36 -2.45 -9.26 20.50
CA THR A 36 -2.16 -10.70 20.45
C THR A 36 -1.84 -11.16 19.02
N PRO A 37 -1.16 -12.30 18.84
CA PRO A 37 -0.96 -12.89 17.51
C PRO A 37 -2.27 -13.11 16.73
N VAL A 38 -3.38 -13.36 17.43
CA VAL A 38 -4.70 -13.51 16.82
C VAL A 38 -5.21 -12.17 16.28
N ASP A 39 -5.03 -11.08 17.02
CA ASP A 39 -5.39 -9.73 16.57
C ASP A 39 -4.60 -9.33 15.31
N LEU A 40 -3.30 -9.64 15.29
CA LEU A 40 -2.44 -9.32 14.15
C LEU A 40 -2.73 -10.20 12.93
N ALA A 41 -3.08 -11.46 13.14
CA ALA A 41 -3.58 -12.32 12.07
C ALA A 41 -4.91 -11.81 11.49
N ALA A 42 -5.84 -11.38 12.35
CA ALA A 42 -7.09 -10.76 11.93
C ALA A 42 -6.85 -9.44 11.17
N ALA A 43 -5.91 -8.61 11.63
CA ALA A 43 -5.52 -7.37 10.96
C ALA A 43 -4.90 -7.61 9.58
N SER A 44 -4.09 -8.66 9.43
CA SER A 44 -3.61 -9.09 8.11
C SER A 44 -4.75 -9.60 7.23
N GLY A 45 -5.65 -10.39 7.80
CA GLY A 45 -6.83 -10.92 7.10
C GLY A 45 -7.75 -9.83 6.58
N ILE A 46 -8.03 -8.79 7.37
CA ILE A 46 -8.89 -7.67 6.96
C ILE A 46 -8.27 -6.87 5.81
N TRP A 47 -6.93 -6.72 5.79
CA TRP A 47 -6.24 -6.09 4.68
C TRP A 47 -6.56 -6.81 3.36
N PHE A 48 -6.38 -8.15 3.31
CA PHE A 48 -6.66 -8.94 2.12
C PHE A 48 -8.14 -8.95 1.76
N LEU A 49 -9.02 -9.03 2.75
CA LEU A 49 -10.47 -9.02 2.54
C LEU A 49 -10.92 -7.71 1.90
N VAL A 50 -10.54 -6.56 2.48
CA VAL A 50 -10.90 -5.24 1.95
C VAL A 50 -10.28 -5.03 0.57
N PHE A 51 -9.01 -5.39 0.40
CA PHE A 51 -8.34 -5.34 -0.90
C PHE A 51 -9.10 -6.14 -1.97
N ALA A 52 -9.53 -7.35 -1.66
CA ALA A 52 -10.28 -8.19 -2.59
C ALA A 52 -11.68 -7.63 -2.91
N LEU A 53 -12.42 -7.18 -1.89
CA LEU A 53 -13.75 -6.58 -2.07
C LEU A 53 -13.68 -5.30 -2.92
N MET A 54 -12.61 -4.54 -2.80
CA MET A 54 -12.42 -3.30 -3.55
C MET A 54 -12.09 -3.52 -5.04
N GLN A 55 -11.74 -4.74 -5.49
CA GLN A 55 -11.40 -4.97 -6.90
C GLN A 55 -12.57 -4.61 -7.84
N ILE A 56 -13.82 -4.93 -7.46
CA ILE A 56 -15.00 -4.62 -8.28
C ILE A 56 -15.28 -3.11 -8.31
N PRO A 57 -15.44 -2.40 -7.18
CA PRO A 57 -15.61 -0.94 -7.19
C PRO A 57 -14.47 -0.19 -7.88
N VAL A 58 -13.24 -0.63 -7.69
CA VAL A 58 -12.07 0.00 -8.32
C VAL A 58 -12.12 -0.16 -9.84
N GLY A 59 -12.53 -1.31 -10.36
CA GLY A 59 -12.72 -1.49 -11.80
C GLY A 59 -13.72 -0.46 -12.38
N GLU A 60 -14.86 -0.28 -11.72
CA GLU A 60 -15.87 0.71 -12.13
C GLU A 60 -15.35 2.16 -12.02
N LEU A 61 -14.61 2.48 -10.95
CA LEU A 61 -14.01 3.81 -10.78
C LEU A 61 -12.95 4.10 -11.85
N LEU A 62 -12.13 3.12 -12.22
CA LEU A 62 -11.16 3.27 -13.31
C LEU A 62 -11.82 3.57 -14.65
N ASP A 63 -12.97 2.94 -14.93
CA ASP A 63 -13.71 3.16 -16.17
C ASP A 63 -14.48 4.50 -16.18
N ARG A 64 -15.04 4.95 -15.05
CA ARG A 64 -15.84 6.16 -14.96
C ARG A 64 -15.02 7.43 -14.67
N ILE A 65 -14.06 7.35 -13.79
CA ILE A 65 -13.31 8.51 -13.25
C ILE A 65 -11.88 8.53 -13.81
N GLY A 66 -11.36 7.35 -14.15
CA GLY A 66 -10.02 7.17 -14.70
C GLY A 66 -8.94 6.86 -13.66
N PRO A 67 -7.75 6.43 -14.12
CA PRO A 67 -6.70 5.93 -13.25
C PRO A 67 -6.08 6.98 -12.34
N ARG A 68 -5.98 8.23 -12.79
CA ARG A 68 -5.39 9.34 -12.04
C ARG A 68 -6.08 9.56 -10.69
N LEU A 69 -7.36 9.90 -10.72
CA LEU A 69 -8.13 10.20 -9.50
C LEU A 69 -8.34 8.94 -8.67
N THR A 70 -8.67 7.81 -9.29
CA THR A 70 -8.91 6.56 -8.58
C THR A 70 -7.69 6.13 -7.78
N SER A 71 -6.49 6.08 -8.41
CA SER A 71 -5.30 5.63 -7.71
C SER A 71 -4.81 6.63 -6.66
N SER A 72 -4.75 7.93 -7.00
CA SER A 72 -4.20 8.94 -6.09
C SER A 72 -5.08 9.18 -4.86
N VAL A 73 -6.39 9.32 -5.05
CA VAL A 73 -7.31 9.61 -3.93
C VAL A 73 -7.45 8.41 -3.00
N LEU A 74 -7.66 7.21 -3.54
CA LEU A 74 -7.78 6.02 -2.69
C LEU A 74 -6.48 5.73 -1.95
N PHE A 75 -5.32 5.90 -2.61
CA PHE A 75 -4.03 5.69 -1.96
C PHE A 75 -3.69 6.76 -0.93
N ALA A 76 -4.07 8.02 -1.15
CA ALA A 76 -3.93 9.08 -0.14
C ALA A 76 -4.81 8.79 1.09
N LEU A 77 -6.08 8.47 0.90
CA LEU A 77 -7.02 8.23 2.00
C LEU A 77 -6.72 6.92 2.73
N GLY A 78 -6.57 5.83 2.00
CA GLY A 78 -6.37 4.51 2.56
C GLY A 78 -4.90 4.19 2.87
N GLY A 79 -4.00 4.38 1.92
CA GLY A 79 -2.58 4.12 2.10
C GLY A 79 -1.95 5.05 3.13
N ALA A 80 -1.91 6.35 2.85
CA ALA A 80 -1.31 7.33 3.76
C ALA A 80 -2.16 7.53 5.03
N GLY A 81 -3.48 7.72 4.88
CA GLY A 81 -4.39 7.90 6.03
C GLY A 81 -4.45 6.68 6.93
N GLY A 82 -4.55 5.47 6.37
CA GLY A 82 -4.52 4.21 7.14
C GLY A 82 -3.21 4.01 7.87
N THR A 83 -2.07 4.34 7.24
CA THR A 83 -0.75 4.27 7.88
C THR A 83 -0.60 5.29 9.01
N ALA A 84 -1.20 6.48 8.87
CA ALA A 84 -1.26 7.48 9.95
C ALA A 84 -2.13 6.99 11.13
N VAL A 85 -3.28 6.36 10.85
CA VAL A 85 -4.11 5.72 11.90
C VAL A 85 -3.33 4.61 12.60
N PHE A 86 -2.55 3.83 11.86
CA PHE A 86 -1.67 2.81 12.44
C PHE A 86 -0.65 3.45 13.41
N ALA A 87 0.03 4.53 13.00
CA ALA A 87 1.00 5.23 13.84
C ALA A 87 0.41 5.77 15.15
N MET A 88 -0.89 6.09 15.16
CA MET A 88 -1.63 6.56 16.33
C MET A 88 -2.29 5.43 17.14
N ALA A 89 -2.07 4.17 16.78
CA ALA A 89 -2.73 3.05 17.44
C ALA A 89 -2.39 2.98 18.93
N SER A 90 -3.40 2.83 19.76
CA SER A 90 -3.31 2.68 21.22
C SER A 90 -4.05 1.42 21.72
N ALA A 91 -4.64 0.65 20.81
CA ALA A 91 -5.31 -0.60 21.07
C ALA A 91 -5.31 -1.50 19.83
N PRO A 92 -5.43 -2.83 19.96
CA PRO A 92 -5.37 -3.76 18.83
C PRO A 92 -6.38 -3.47 17.70
N TRP A 93 -7.59 -3.02 18.06
CA TRP A 93 -8.63 -2.71 17.05
C TRP A 93 -8.26 -1.51 16.15
N HIS A 94 -7.40 -0.58 16.61
CA HIS A 94 -6.89 0.50 15.75
C HIS A 94 -6.00 -0.08 14.64
N VAL A 95 -5.21 -1.10 14.95
CA VAL A 95 -4.38 -1.81 13.96
C VAL A 95 -5.26 -2.50 12.92
N LEU A 96 -6.34 -3.16 13.36
CA LEU A 96 -7.31 -3.79 12.48
C LEU A 96 -7.94 -2.76 11.51
N LEU A 97 -8.40 -1.63 12.03
CA LEU A 97 -8.97 -0.54 11.24
C LEU A 97 -7.96 0.02 10.24
N ALA A 98 -6.75 0.30 10.72
CA ALA A 98 -5.66 0.82 9.89
C ALA A 98 -5.31 -0.12 8.73
N MET A 99 -5.21 -1.42 8.99
CA MET A 99 -4.93 -2.43 7.97
C MET A 99 -6.06 -2.53 6.94
N GLY A 100 -7.31 -2.43 7.35
CA GLY A 100 -8.45 -2.34 6.44
C GLY A 100 -8.37 -1.09 5.53
N MET A 101 -8.05 0.08 6.11
CA MET A 101 -7.84 1.32 5.34
C MET A 101 -6.67 1.19 4.36
N ILE A 102 -5.55 0.62 4.77
CA ILE A 102 -4.38 0.41 3.90
C ILE A 102 -4.75 -0.53 2.75
N GLY A 103 -5.47 -1.63 3.02
CA GLY A 103 -5.96 -2.54 1.99
C GLY A 103 -6.87 -1.85 0.96
N PHE A 104 -7.77 -0.98 1.42
CA PHE A 104 -8.60 -0.13 0.57
C PHE A 104 -7.75 0.78 -0.33
N GLY A 105 -6.74 1.45 0.23
CA GLY A 105 -5.88 2.36 -0.51
C GLY A 105 -4.96 1.66 -1.52
N CYS A 106 -4.53 0.45 -1.23
CA CYS A 106 -3.65 -0.33 -2.10
C CYS A 106 -4.39 -0.99 -3.29
N ALA A 107 -5.70 -1.19 -3.18
CA ALA A 107 -6.50 -1.92 -4.17
C ALA A 107 -6.39 -1.36 -5.61
N PRO A 108 -6.43 -0.04 -5.88
CA PRO A 108 -6.41 0.49 -7.24
C PRO A 108 -5.03 0.46 -7.92
N ILE A 109 -3.94 0.31 -7.19
CA ILE A 109 -2.60 0.67 -7.67
C ILE A 109 -2.16 -0.21 -8.85
N LEU A 110 -2.20 -1.52 -8.70
CA LEU A 110 -1.83 -2.44 -9.79
C LEU A 110 -2.83 -2.40 -10.94
N MET A 111 -4.14 -2.30 -10.63
CA MET A 111 -5.19 -2.21 -11.65
C MET A 111 -5.04 -0.93 -12.48
N ALA A 112 -4.77 0.22 -11.87
CA ALA A 112 -4.52 1.48 -12.58
C ALA A 112 -3.31 1.37 -13.50
N SER A 113 -2.23 0.72 -13.05
CA SER A 113 -1.05 0.47 -13.89
C SER A 113 -1.42 -0.36 -15.12
N TYR A 114 -2.11 -1.47 -14.94
CA TYR A 114 -2.52 -2.35 -16.03
C TYR A 114 -3.54 -1.70 -16.96
N TYR A 115 -4.46 -0.89 -16.41
CA TYR A 115 -5.41 -0.12 -17.18
C TYR A 115 -4.70 0.85 -18.16
N ILE A 116 -3.67 1.56 -17.69
CA ILE A 116 -2.87 2.45 -18.52
C ILE A 116 -2.08 1.65 -19.57
N PHE A 117 -1.44 0.56 -19.16
CA PHE A 117 -0.63 -0.25 -20.07
C PHE A 117 -1.46 -0.84 -21.20
N ALA A 118 -2.64 -1.37 -20.89
CA ALA A 118 -3.53 -1.97 -21.89
C ALA A 118 -4.06 -0.97 -22.92
N ARG A 119 -4.21 0.30 -22.53
CA ARG A 119 -4.73 1.35 -23.42
C ARG A 119 -3.64 2.13 -24.17
N SER A 120 -2.42 2.13 -23.66
CA SER A 120 -1.35 2.99 -24.17
C SER A 120 -0.25 2.23 -24.93
N TYR A 121 -0.19 0.90 -24.82
CA TYR A 121 0.90 0.11 -25.37
C TYR A 121 0.42 -1.14 -26.12
N ALA A 122 1.22 -1.60 -27.09
CA ALA A 122 0.97 -2.87 -27.77
C ALA A 122 1.07 -4.06 -26.81
N PRO A 123 0.39 -5.20 -27.09
CA PRO A 123 0.32 -6.35 -26.17
C PRO A 123 1.69 -6.89 -25.70
N ALA A 124 2.68 -6.91 -26.58
CA ALA A 124 4.04 -7.35 -26.22
C ALA A 124 4.72 -6.40 -25.22
N VAL A 125 4.53 -5.08 -25.37
CA VAL A 125 5.05 -4.06 -24.46
C VAL A 125 4.30 -4.10 -23.13
N PHE A 126 2.96 -4.28 -23.17
CA PHE A 126 2.15 -4.49 -21.97
C PHE A 126 2.68 -5.64 -21.12
N ALA A 127 2.93 -6.80 -21.71
CA ALA A 127 3.45 -7.96 -20.98
C ALA A 127 4.80 -7.66 -20.29
N THR A 128 5.69 -6.97 -20.99
CA THR A 128 6.98 -6.56 -20.42
C THR A 128 6.82 -5.57 -19.27
N LEU A 129 6.00 -4.53 -19.43
CA LEU A 129 5.74 -3.52 -18.39
C LEU A 129 5.06 -4.15 -17.16
N ALA A 130 4.12 -5.07 -17.37
CA ALA A 130 3.47 -5.82 -16.30
C ALA A 130 4.49 -6.65 -15.51
N GLY A 131 5.34 -7.41 -16.21
CA GLY A 131 6.41 -8.19 -15.58
C GLY A 131 7.42 -7.34 -14.79
N VAL A 132 7.86 -6.23 -15.38
CA VAL A 132 8.77 -5.27 -14.71
C VAL A 132 8.10 -4.66 -13.48
N THR A 133 6.83 -4.26 -13.57
CA THR A 133 6.09 -3.71 -12.42
C THR A 133 5.99 -4.71 -11.29
N LEU A 134 5.66 -5.98 -11.58
CA LEU A 134 5.60 -7.05 -10.58
C LEU A 134 6.99 -7.33 -9.98
N GLY A 135 8.04 -7.38 -10.80
CA GLY A 135 9.41 -7.59 -10.36
C GLY A 135 9.90 -6.50 -9.41
N ILE A 136 9.73 -5.22 -9.80
CA ILE A 136 10.10 -4.08 -8.96
C ILE A 136 9.23 -4.03 -7.69
N GLY A 137 7.93 -4.34 -7.81
CA GLY A 137 7.02 -4.41 -6.67
C GLY A 137 7.50 -5.32 -5.56
N ASN A 138 8.14 -6.45 -5.90
CA ASN A 138 8.70 -7.37 -4.91
C ASN A 138 9.81 -6.76 -4.03
N LEU A 139 10.42 -5.64 -4.41
CA LEU A 139 11.32 -4.89 -3.53
C LEU A 139 10.59 -4.40 -2.27
N GLY A 140 9.27 -4.19 -2.36
CA GLY A 140 8.43 -3.87 -1.20
C GLY A 140 8.42 -5.00 -0.16
N ASN A 141 8.32 -6.25 -0.59
CA ASN A 141 8.39 -7.41 0.31
C ASN A 141 9.78 -7.52 0.97
N ILE A 142 10.85 -7.24 0.22
CA ILE A 142 12.21 -7.21 0.77
C ILE A 142 12.34 -6.08 1.78
N GLY A 143 11.81 -4.89 1.46
CA GLY A 143 11.82 -3.71 2.34
C GLY A 143 11.03 -3.92 3.65
N SER A 144 10.00 -4.75 3.63
CA SER A 144 9.18 -5.07 4.81
C SER A 144 9.85 -6.01 5.82
N SER A 145 11.02 -6.55 5.54
CA SER A 145 11.78 -7.43 6.42
C SER A 145 12.91 -6.68 7.12
N LEU A 146 14.16 -6.98 6.82
CA LEU A 146 15.32 -6.39 7.49
C LEU A 146 15.36 -4.85 7.47
N PRO A 147 15.09 -4.14 6.36
CA PRO A 147 15.03 -2.68 6.38
C PRO A 147 13.98 -2.12 7.34
N MET A 148 12.81 -2.78 7.43
CA MET A 148 11.76 -2.40 8.38
C MET A 148 12.22 -2.62 9.83
N THR A 149 12.87 -3.74 10.14
CA THR A 149 13.41 -4.01 11.48
C THR A 149 14.38 -2.91 11.90
N ILE A 150 15.35 -2.57 11.04
CA ILE A 150 16.33 -1.51 11.32
C ILE A 150 15.65 -0.15 11.54
N ALA A 151 14.64 0.18 10.75
CA ALA A 151 13.90 1.42 10.90
C ALA A 151 13.13 1.48 12.23
N VAL A 152 12.49 0.38 12.64
CA VAL A 152 11.77 0.26 13.91
C VAL A 152 12.72 0.38 15.11
N GLU A 153 13.88 -0.29 15.06
CA GLU A 153 14.91 -0.20 16.11
C GLU A 153 15.48 1.21 16.23
N THR A 154 15.59 1.95 15.12
CA THR A 154 16.23 3.28 15.09
C THR A 154 15.25 4.40 15.45
N PHE A 155 14.04 4.38 14.90
CA PHE A 155 13.07 5.47 14.99
C PHE A 155 11.83 5.11 15.84
N GLY A 156 11.76 3.90 16.34
CA GLY A 156 10.56 3.33 16.93
C GLY A 156 9.50 3.02 15.88
N TRP A 157 8.57 2.13 16.23
CA TRP A 157 7.54 1.71 15.28
C TRP A 157 6.58 2.85 14.86
N ARG A 158 6.21 3.75 15.81
CA ARG A 158 5.35 4.90 15.49
C ARG A 158 6.05 5.88 14.55
N GLY A 159 7.32 6.21 14.81
CA GLY A 159 8.13 7.08 13.95
C GLY A 159 8.26 6.52 12.53
N THR A 160 8.52 5.24 12.42
CA THR A 160 8.60 4.51 11.14
C THR A 160 7.26 4.56 10.38
N MET A 161 6.13 4.36 11.08
CA MET A 161 4.81 4.42 10.45
C MET A 161 4.46 5.85 10.00
N TRP A 162 4.83 6.90 10.75
CA TRP A 162 4.67 8.28 10.29
C TRP A 162 5.50 8.59 9.05
N ALA A 163 6.74 8.10 8.97
CA ALA A 163 7.58 8.24 7.78
C ALA A 163 6.95 7.54 6.55
N LEU A 164 6.40 6.33 6.74
CA LEU A 164 5.69 5.59 5.70
C LEU A 164 4.39 6.30 5.27
N ALA A 165 3.65 6.89 6.20
CA ALA A 165 2.46 7.69 5.88
C ALA A 165 2.82 8.91 5.02
N ALA A 166 3.88 9.63 5.38
CA ALA A 166 4.39 10.75 4.59
C ALA A 166 4.86 10.31 3.20
N ALA A 167 5.61 9.20 3.10
CA ALA A 167 6.04 8.64 1.82
C ALA A 167 4.84 8.25 0.93
N SER A 168 3.83 7.60 1.51
CA SER A 168 2.60 7.24 0.80
C SER A 168 1.85 8.46 0.28
N LEU A 169 1.77 9.53 1.09
CA LEU A 169 1.12 10.77 0.70
C LEU A 169 1.88 11.45 -0.46
N VAL A 170 3.19 11.53 -0.37
CA VAL A 170 4.03 12.10 -1.45
C VAL A 170 3.84 11.32 -2.75
N ILE A 171 3.83 9.99 -2.69
CA ILE A 171 3.60 9.15 -3.88
C ILE A 171 2.19 9.34 -4.43
N ALA A 172 1.17 9.48 -3.56
CA ALA A 172 -0.20 9.78 -3.99
C ALA A 172 -0.29 11.13 -4.72
N ILE A 173 0.41 12.16 -4.22
CA ILE A 173 0.52 13.47 -4.87
C ILE A 173 1.22 13.36 -6.22
N PHE A 174 2.33 12.61 -6.32
CA PHE A 174 2.99 12.37 -7.60
C PHE A 174 2.08 11.62 -8.59
N ALA A 175 1.35 10.62 -8.12
CA ALA A 175 0.35 9.95 -8.95
C ALA A 175 -0.74 10.94 -9.42
N PHE A 176 -1.20 11.83 -8.55
CA PHE A 176 -2.18 12.86 -8.93
C PHE A 176 -1.65 13.84 -9.97
N ILE A 177 -0.39 14.21 -9.93
CA ILE A 177 0.21 15.20 -10.85
C ILE A 177 0.57 14.56 -12.20
N PHE A 178 1.10 13.35 -12.21
CA PHE A 178 1.75 12.77 -13.39
C PHE A 178 0.97 11.64 -14.08
N VAL A 179 -0.02 11.02 -13.42
CA VAL A 179 -0.93 10.06 -14.04
C VAL A 179 -2.10 10.81 -14.70
#